data_d34b9b86395a8057de74c1d97f489283
#
_entry.id   d34b9b86395a8057de74c1d97f489283
#
_cell.length_a   1.000
_cell.length_b   1.000
_cell.length_c   1.000
_cell.angle_alpha   90.00
_cell.angle_beta   90.00
_cell.angle_gamma   90.00
#
_symmetry.space_group_name_H-M   'P 1'
#
loop_
_entity.id
_entity.type
_entity.pdbx_description
1 polymer ?
#
loop_
_entity_poly.entity_id
_entity_poly.type
_entity_poly.pdbx_seq_one_letter_code
_entity_poly.pdbx_strand_id
1 'polypeptide(L)'
;MTTFKATVKKPRSDGFYTVYIRVTHQRKTSYIKTNKIIDPAHITSSGELTDPVVNEYCAIIIRQYTDKLNRVDATFWELKDVIEFLHKNDEETCFSDYARKFISKMESEGHERNAKNYKLAVNHLERYIGTTKIMFSILTTSVLTQWIDTLYKTSRAKEMYPTCI
;
A
#
# COMPACT_ATOMS: atom_id res chain seq x y z
N MET A 1 4.49 16.10 12.30
CA MET A 1 3.33 16.14 11.36
C MET A 1 3.85 16.28 9.94
N THR A 2 3.30 15.50 9.00
CA THR A 2 3.66 15.56 7.57
C THR A 2 2.62 16.39 6.82
N THR A 3 3.05 17.24 5.91
CA THR A 3 2.15 18.05 5.07
C THR A 3 2.51 17.92 3.59
N PHE A 4 1.49 18.04 2.73
CA PHE A 4 1.62 17.92 1.29
C PHE A 4 1.08 19.18 0.62
N LYS A 5 1.75 19.65 -0.43
CA LYS A 5 1.27 20.75 -1.27
C LYS A 5 1.71 20.54 -2.72
N ALA A 6 0.79 20.72 -3.67
CA ALA A 6 1.13 20.78 -5.08
C ALA A 6 1.94 22.05 -5.36
N THR A 7 2.98 21.96 -6.18
CA THR A 7 3.88 23.08 -6.48
C THR A 7 4.63 22.85 -7.78
N VAL A 8 5.22 23.91 -8.31
CA VAL A 8 6.15 23.88 -9.43
C VAL A 8 7.53 24.35 -8.98
N LYS A 9 8.55 24.08 -9.78
CA LYS A 9 9.92 24.57 -9.59
C LYS A 9 10.32 25.44 -10.78
N LYS A 10 11.58 25.33 -11.19
CA LYS A 10 12.08 26.04 -12.38
C LYS A 10 11.38 25.56 -13.66
N PRO A 11 11.16 26.44 -14.62
CA PRO A 11 10.62 26.06 -15.93
C PRO A 11 11.56 25.08 -16.63
N ARG A 12 10.99 24.25 -17.47
CA ARG A 12 11.69 23.35 -18.38
C ARG A 12 12.24 24.17 -19.58
N SER A 13 13.07 23.54 -20.38
CA SER A 13 13.61 24.15 -21.62
C SER A 13 12.54 24.51 -22.66
N ASP A 14 11.37 23.84 -22.57
CA ASP A 14 10.20 24.08 -23.39
C ASP A 14 9.26 25.20 -22.87
N GLY A 15 9.62 25.84 -21.77
CA GLY A 15 8.86 26.90 -21.12
C GLY A 15 7.75 26.42 -20.17
N PHE A 16 7.39 25.14 -20.20
CA PHE A 16 6.39 24.57 -19.29
C PHE A 16 6.98 24.25 -17.92
N TYR A 17 6.12 23.99 -16.95
CA TYR A 17 6.53 23.59 -15.60
C TYR A 17 6.15 22.15 -15.29
N THR A 18 7.07 21.40 -14.70
CA THR A 18 6.74 20.11 -14.11
C THR A 18 6.09 20.32 -12.76
N VAL A 19 4.98 19.62 -12.51
CA VAL A 19 4.27 19.64 -11.24
C VAL A 19 4.90 18.66 -10.26
N TYR A 20 5.04 19.07 -9.01
CA TYR A 20 5.58 18.29 -7.91
C TYR A 20 4.62 18.30 -6.73
N ILE A 21 4.63 17.22 -5.95
CA ILE A 21 4.05 17.23 -4.61
C ILE A 21 5.19 17.53 -3.63
N ARG A 22 5.13 18.70 -2.99
CA ARG A 22 6.03 19.07 -1.90
C ARG A 22 5.61 18.35 -0.64
N VAL A 23 6.52 17.57 -0.05
CA VAL A 23 6.35 16.85 1.20
C VAL A 23 7.19 17.56 2.26
N THR A 24 6.55 17.97 3.34
CA THR A 24 7.25 18.57 4.48
C THR A 24 7.01 17.69 5.71
N HIS A 25 8.10 17.21 6.33
CA HIS A 25 8.09 16.39 7.54
C HIS A 25 9.18 16.89 8.49
N GLN A 26 8.83 17.12 9.76
CA GLN A 26 9.77 17.64 10.79
C GLN A 26 10.60 18.84 10.31
N ARG A 27 9.96 19.83 9.66
CA ARG A 27 10.58 21.04 9.09
C ARG A 27 11.55 20.80 7.91
N LYS A 28 11.81 19.55 7.53
CA LYS A 28 12.56 19.20 6.31
C LYS A 28 11.58 19.08 5.13
N THR A 29 12.04 19.42 3.92
CA THR A 29 11.18 19.42 2.72
C THR A 29 11.81 18.61 1.60
N SER A 30 11.00 17.80 0.92
CA SER A 30 11.35 17.07 -0.30
C SER A 30 10.24 17.21 -1.35
N TYR A 31 10.50 16.75 -2.57
CA TYR A 31 9.60 16.93 -3.70
C TYR A 31 9.46 15.61 -4.47
N ILE A 32 8.24 15.15 -4.62
CA ILE A 32 7.91 14.00 -5.45
C ILE A 32 7.48 14.52 -6.81
N LYS A 33 8.18 14.13 -7.87
CA LYS A 33 7.87 14.49 -9.23
C LYS A 33 6.59 13.78 -9.68
N THR A 34 5.66 14.51 -10.29
CA THR A 34 4.49 13.92 -10.95
C THR A 34 4.73 13.79 -12.46
N ASN A 35 3.81 13.12 -13.15
CA ASN A 35 3.81 13.04 -14.62
C ASN A 35 3.08 14.23 -15.28
N LYS A 36 2.63 15.22 -14.50
CA LYS A 36 1.90 16.39 -15.01
C LYS A 36 2.84 17.54 -15.31
N ILE A 37 2.55 18.23 -16.38
CA ILE A 37 3.14 19.50 -16.80
C ILE A 37 2.03 20.55 -16.88
N ILE A 38 2.37 21.81 -16.63
CA ILE A 38 1.43 22.92 -16.60
C ILE A 38 2.00 24.11 -17.37
N ASP A 39 1.11 24.81 -18.06
CA ASP A 39 1.43 26.05 -18.75
C ASP A 39 1.70 27.19 -17.74
N PRO A 40 2.67 28.10 -18.00
CA PRO A 40 2.90 29.29 -17.17
C PRO A 40 1.64 30.12 -16.93
N ALA A 41 0.72 30.18 -17.89
CA ALA A 41 -0.53 30.92 -17.77
C ALA A 41 -1.45 30.41 -16.64
N HIS A 42 -1.28 29.17 -16.21
CA HIS A 42 -2.04 28.54 -15.12
C HIS A 42 -1.28 28.53 -13.79
N ILE A 43 -0.31 29.43 -13.63
CA ILE A 43 0.45 29.59 -12.39
C ILE A 43 0.32 31.04 -11.93
N THR A 44 -0.16 31.25 -10.70
CA THR A 44 -0.24 32.60 -10.12
C THR A 44 1.14 33.17 -9.83
N SER A 45 1.22 34.49 -9.61
CA SER A 45 2.45 35.16 -9.15
C SER A 45 2.96 34.61 -7.80
N SER A 46 2.07 34.02 -6.98
CA SER A 46 2.41 33.34 -5.73
C SER A 46 2.87 31.86 -5.94
N GLY A 47 2.90 31.38 -7.20
CA GLY A 47 3.28 30.01 -7.53
C GLY A 47 2.20 28.96 -7.27
N GLU A 48 0.95 29.37 -7.17
CA GLU A 48 -0.20 28.47 -7.00
C GLU A 48 -0.73 28.01 -8.35
N LEU A 49 -1.17 26.76 -8.41
CA LEU A 49 -1.71 26.15 -9.63
C LEU A 49 -3.18 26.53 -9.79
N THR A 50 -3.57 27.00 -10.96
CA THR A 50 -4.95 27.41 -11.27
C THR A 50 -5.66 26.46 -12.24
N ASP A 51 -4.95 25.51 -12.86
CA ASP A 51 -5.54 24.51 -13.74
C ASP A 51 -6.40 23.52 -12.92
N PRO A 52 -7.73 23.43 -13.18
CA PRO A 52 -8.62 22.57 -12.41
C PRO A 52 -8.27 21.08 -12.52
N VAL A 53 -7.87 20.62 -13.71
CA VAL A 53 -7.55 19.20 -13.96
C VAL A 53 -6.28 18.79 -13.25
N VAL A 54 -5.26 19.65 -13.25
CA VAL A 54 -4.01 19.43 -12.54
C VAL A 54 -4.24 19.47 -11.03
N ASN A 55 -5.06 20.41 -10.56
CA ASN A 55 -5.41 20.50 -9.14
C ASN A 55 -6.16 19.28 -8.64
N GLU A 56 -7.14 18.79 -9.38
CA GLU A 56 -7.87 17.55 -9.05
C GLU A 56 -6.92 16.35 -9.00
N TYR A 57 -6.07 16.19 -10.01
CA TYR A 57 -5.06 15.13 -10.01
C TYR A 57 -4.13 15.20 -8.79
N CYS A 58 -3.64 16.40 -8.45
CA CYS A 58 -2.79 16.58 -7.28
C CYS A 58 -3.53 16.30 -5.97
N ALA A 59 -4.81 16.69 -5.87
CA ALA A 59 -5.64 16.43 -4.70
C ALA A 59 -5.84 14.93 -4.46
N ILE A 60 -6.05 14.15 -5.53
CA ILE A 60 -6.15 12.68 -5.45
C ILE A 60 -4.86 12.07 -4.90
N ILE A 61 -3.70 12.46 -5.45
CA ILE A 61 -2.40 11.96 -4.98
C ILE A 61 -2.15 12.36 -3.52
N ILE A 62 -2.41 13.60 -3.15
CA ILE A 62 -2.23 14.09 -1.78
C ILE A 62 -3.11 13.29 -0.81
N ARG A 63 -4.35 13.00 -1.20
CA ARG A 63 -5.25 12.16 -0.41
C ARG A 63 -4.70 10.75 -0.25
N GLN A 64 -4.25 10.11 -1.31
CA GLN A 64 -3.64 8.78 -1.26
C GLN A 64 -2.42 8.76 -0.33
N TYR A 65 -1.52 9.74 -0.42
CA TYR A 65 -0.35 9.86 0.46
C TYR A 65 -0.74 10.10 1.92
N THR A 66 -1.77 10.90 2.16
CA THR A 66 -2.30 11.16 3.50
C THR A 66 -2.89 9.88 4.10
N ASP A 67 -3.75 9.20 3.34
CA ASP A 67 -4.39 7.94 3.77
C ASP A 67 -3.34 6.85 4.04
N LYS A 68 -2.29 6.79 3.21
CA LYS A 68 -1.17 5.87 3.39
C LYS A 68 -0.41 6.12 4.68
N LEU A 69 -0.06 7.37 4.98
CA LEU A 69 0.65 7.74 6.20
C LEU A 69 -0.21 7.62 7.47
N ASN A 70 -1.51 7.80 7.36
CA ASN A 70 -2.42 7.64 8.50
C ASN A 70 -2.54 6.18 9.00
N ARG A 71 -2.07 5.22 8.21
CA ARG A 71 -2.07 3.79 8.59
C ARG A 71 -0.84 3.37 9.39
N VAL A 72 0.16 4.23 9.53
CA VAL A 72 1.43 3.94 10.19
C VAL A 72 1.79 5.03 11.20
N ASP A 73 2.55 4.67 12.22
CA ASP A 73 3.13 5.66 13.13
C ASP A 73 4.47 6.14 12.56
N ALA A 74 4.45 7.32 11.94
CA ALA A 74 5.61 7.97 11.36
C ALA A 74 6.27 9.00 12.30
N THR A 75 5.98 8.97 13.61
CA THR A 75 6.44 9.98 14.58
C THR A 75 7.96 10.09 14.65
N PHE A 76 8.66 8.97 14.56
CA PHE A 76 10.12 8.89 14.65
C PHE A 76 10.82 8.78 13.28
N TRP A 77 10.05 8.86 12.18
CA TRP A 77 10.62 8.73 10.85
C TRP A 77 11.33 10.00 10.43
N GLU A 78 12.41 9.86 9.66
CA GLU A 78 12.99 10.97 8.93
C GLU A 78 12.24 11.22 7.62
N LEU A 79 12.44 12.40 7.02
CA LEU A 79 11.85 12.73 5.72
C LEU A 79 12.19 11.70 4.63
N LYS A 80 13.40 11.12 4.66
CA LYS A 80 13.82 10.07 3.72
C LYS A 80 12.95 8.83 3.84
N ASP A 81 12.65 8.39 5.07
CA ASP A 81 11.82 7.21 5.32
C ASP A 81 10.39 7.43 4.85
N VAL A 82 9.86 8.65 5.08
CA VAL A 82 8.54 9.05 4.58
C VAL A 82 8.50 8.99 3.05
N ILE A 83 9.50 9.55 2.36
CA ILE A 83 9.55 9.53 0.89
C ILE A 83 9.67 8.11 0.36
N GLU A 84 10.54 7.28 0.94
CA GLU A 84 10.68 5.87 0.56
C GLU A 84 9.38 5.09 0.76
N PHE A 85 8.70 5.29 1.88
CA PHE A 85 7.41 4.67 2.16
C PHE A 85 6.32 5.09 1.16
N LEU A 86 6.25 6.38 0.80
CA LEU A 86 5.30 6.88 -0.18
C LEU A 86 5.56 6.35 -1.60
N HIS A 87 6.84 6.11 -1.94
CA HIS A 87 7.22 5.52 -3.23
C HIS A 87 7.01 4.00 -3.30
N LYS A 88 6.93 3.31 -2.17
CA LYS A 88 6.55 1.89 -2.17
C LYS A 88 5.12 1.79 -2.67
N ASN A 89 4.95 1.23 -3.85
CA ASN A 89 3.62 0.93 -4.36
C ASN A 89 2.97 -0.11 -3.43
N ASP A 90 1.91 0.29 -2.72
CA ASP A 90 1.05 -0.65 -1.97
C ASP A 90 0.30 -1.57 -2.94
N GLU A 91 0.37 -1.25 -4.24
CA GLU A 91 -0.51 -1.83 -5.23
C GLU A 91 -0.22 -3.28 -5.57
N GLU A 92 0.94 -3.83 -5.19
CA GLU A 92 1.25 -5.16 -5.71
C GLU A 92 2.13 -6.05 -4.82
N THR A 93 2.15 -5.86 -3.52
CA THR A 93 2.75 -6.92 -2.71
C THR A 93 1.74 -8.06 -2.63
N CYS A 94 1.97 -9.08 -3.45
CA CYS A 94 1.20 -10.30 -3.41
C CYS A 94 1.48 -11.03 -2.09
N PHE A 95 0.46 -11.13 -1.24
CA PHE A 95 0.56 -11.88 0.01
C PHE A 95 0.93 -13.34 -0.24
N SER A 96 0.32 -13.97 -1.24
CA SER A 96 0.60 -15.38 -1.58
C SER A 96 2.07 -15.59 -1.91
N ASP A 97 2.67 -14.71 -2.70
CA ASP A 97 4.10 -14.80 -3.06
C ASP A 97 5.01 -14.55 -1.85
N TYR A 98 4.67 -13.56 -1.03
CA TYR A 98 5.39 -13.29 0.22
C TYR A 98 5.33 -14.48 1.17
N ALA A 99 4.14 -15.03 1.41
CA ALA A 99 3.93 -16.17 2.29
C ALA A 99 4.69 -17.42 1.79
N ARG A 100 4.68 -17.69 0.48
CA ARG A 100 5.43 -18.82 -0.10
C ARG A 100 6.95 -18.67 0.05
N LYS A 101 7.48 -17.46 -0.15
CA LYS A 101 8.90 -17.16 0.13
C LYS A 101 9.26 -17.37 1.60
N PHE A 102 8.40 -16.92 2.51
CA PHE A 102 8.60 -17.12 3.94
C PHE A 102 8.57 -18.60 4.32
N ILE A 103 7.62 -19.38 3.78
CA ILE A 103 7.52 -20.83 3.98
C ILE A 103 8.80 -21.52 3.48
N SER A 104 9.28 -21.22 2.27
CA SER A 104 10.51 -21.79 1.73
C SER A 104 11.74 -21.45 2.59
N LYS A 105 11.79 -20.24 3.15
CA LYS A 105 12.84 -19.87 4.09
C LYS A 105 12.78 -20.72 5.36
N MET A 106 11.60 -20.93 5.93
CA MET A 106 11.43 -21.78 7.11
C MET A 106 11.84 -23.25 6.84
N GLU A 107 11.53 -23.77 5.64
CA GLU A 107 11.96 -25.10 5.21
C GLU A 107 13.49 -25.19 5.15
N SER A 108 14.16 -24.18 4.57
CA SER A 108 15.63 -24.13 4.51
C SER A 108 16.33 -23.97 5.87
N GLU A 109 15.63 -23.42 6.86
CA GLU A 109 16.10 -23.25 8.24
C GLU A 109 15.79 -24.47 9.14
N GLY A 110 15.20 -25.55 8.60
CA GLY A 110 14.89 -26.79 9.32
C GLY A 110 13.57 -26.73 10.11
N HIS A 111 12.72 -25.72 9.88
CA HIS A 111 11.42 -25.57 10.55
C HIS A 111 10.26 -26.22 9.77
N GLU A 112 10.47 -27.43 9.26
CA GLU A 112 9.56 -28.13 8.33
C GLU A 112 8.12 -28.28 8.86
N ARG A 113 7.96 -28.60 10.17
CA ARG A 113 6.63 -28.75 10.79
C ARG A 113 5.84 -27.46 10.74
N ASN A 114 6.47 -26.34 11.07
CA ASN A 114 5.84 -25.03 11.05
C ASN A 114 5.57 -24.60 9.61
N ALA A 115 6.52 -24.77 8.70
CA ALA A 115 6.36 -24.49 7.28
C ALA A 115 5.14 -25.22 6.69
N LYS A 116 4.94 -26.50 7.03
CA LYS A 116 3.76 -27.28 6.61
C LYS A 116 2.46 -26.68 7.13
N ASN A 117 2.41 -26.22 8.38
CA ASN A 117 1.22 -25.58 8.94
C ASN A 117 0.90 -24.25 8.24
N TYR A 118 1.91 -23.41 8.00
CA TYR A 118 1.74 -22.15 7.25
C TYR A 118 1.27 -22.40 5.82
N LYS A 119 1.84 -23.42 5.15
CA LYS A 119 1.41 -23.82 3.79
C LYS A 119 -0.05 -24.24 3.76
N LEU A 120 -0.51 -25.01 4.76
CA LEU A 120 -1.92 -25.38 4.86
C LEU A 120 -2.81 -24.16 5.07
N ALA A 121 -2.43 -23.22 5.95
CA ALA A 121 -3.18 -22.01 6.20
C ALA A 121 -3.30 -21.12 4.95
N VAL A 122 -2.20 -20.93 4.21
CA VAL A 122 -2.20 -20.16 2.94
C VAL A 122 -3.09 -20.82 1.90
N ASN A 123 -2.97 -22.13 1.70
CA ASN A 123 -3.81 -22.86 0.75
C ASN A 123 -5.31 -22.79 1.11
N HIS A 124 -5.63 -22.80 2.41
CA HIS A 124 -7.01 -22.63 2.89
C HIS A 124 -7.55 -21.23 2.61
N LEU A 125 -6.74 -20.21 2.85
CA LEU A 125 -7.11 -18.82 2.59
C LEU A 125 -7.29 -18.57 1.09
N GLU A 126 -6.38 -19.07 0.24
CA GLU A 126 -6.49 -19.00 -1.23
C GLU A 126 -7.78 -19.66 -1.73
N ARG A 127 -8.13 -20.81 -1.17
CA ARG A 127 -9.37 -21.52 -1.52
C ARG A 127 -10.60 -20.75 -1.08
N TYR A 128 -10.56 -20.13 0.09
CA TYR A 128 -11.66 -19.31 0.61
C TYR A 128 -11.91 -18.06 -0.23
N ILE A 129 -10.83 -17.35 -0.62
CA ILE A 129 -10.91 -16.14 -1.46
C ILE A 129 -11.15 -16.47 -2.93
N GLY A 130 -10.84 -17.70 -3.36
CA GLY A 130 -11.04 -18.16 -4.75
C GLY A 130 -9.92 -17.75 -5.71
N THR A 131 -8.76 -17.34 -5.21
CA THR A 131 -7.59 -16.99 -6.04
C THR A 131 -6.28 -17.42 -5.38
N THR A 132 -5.30 -17.78 -6.20
CA THR A 132 -3.93 -18.12 -5.78
C THR A 132 -3.00 -16.90 -5.69
N LYS A 133 -3.49 -15.72 -6.10
CA LYS A 133 -2.77 -14.44 -6.02
C LYS A 133 -3.54 -13.47 -5.15
N ILE A 134 -3.39 -13.59 -3.84
CA ILE A 134 -4.01 -12.69 -2.86
C ILE A 134 -3.11 -11.47 -2.68
N MET A 135 -3.64 -10.27 -2.89
CA MET A 135 -2.95 -9.02 -2.57
C MET A 135 -3.15 -8.66 -1.10
N PHE A 136 -2.17 -8.01 -0.46
CA PHE A 136 -2.32 -7.55 0.93
C PHE A 136 -3.52 -6.62 1.11
N SER A 137 -3.89 -5.85 0.09
CA SER A 137 -5.06 -4.96 0.10
C SER A 137 -6.39 -5.70 0.30
N ILE A 138 -6.47 -6.97 -0.08
CA ILE A 138 -7.68 -7.82 0.09
C ILE A 138 -7.79 -8.33 1.53
N LEU A 139 -6.68 -8.46 2.25
CA LEU A 139 -6.62 -9.03 3.60
C LEU A 139 -7.05 -8.00 4.66
N THR A 140 -8.31 -7.61 4.60
CA THR A 140 -8.90 -6.75 5.64
C THR A 140 -9.27 -7.57 6.87
N THR A 141 -9.42 -6.90 8.01
CA THR A 141 -9.87 -7.54 9.26
C THR A 141 -11.20 -8.29 9.05
N SER A 142 -12.12 -7.71 8.28
CA SER A 142 -13.41 -8.33 7.98
C SER A 142 -13.25 -9.65 7.22
N VAL A 143 -12.43 -9.68 6.18
CA VAL A 143 -12.16 -10.90 5.38
C VAL A 143 -11.53 -11.99 6.25
N LEU A 144 -10.56 -11.63 7.09
CA LEU A 144 -9.89 -12.59 7.97
C LEU A 144 -10.83 -13.14 9.04
N THR A 145 -11.68 -12.32 9.64
CA THR A 145 -12.67 -12.75 10.63
C THR A 145 -13.66 -13.72 10.00
N GLN A 146 -14.22 -13.39 8.84
CA GLN A 146 -15.16 -14.28 8.13
C GLN A 146 -14.52 -15.62 7.74
N TRP A 147 -13.25 -15.59 7.29
CA TRP A 147 -12.51 -16.81 7.00
C TRP A 147 -12.32 -17.69 8.24
N ILE A 148 -11.93 -17.10 9.37
CA ILE A 148 -11.80 -17.82 10.64
C ILE A 148 -13.11 -18.42 11.09
N ASP A 149 -14.22 -17.68 11.01
CA ASP A 149 -15.57 -18.18 11.33
C ASP A 149 -15.97 -19.37 10.45
N THR A 150 -15.58 -19.36 9.18
CA THR A 150 -15.82 -20.47 8.26
C THR A 150 -15.04 -21.72 8.69
N LEU A 151 -13.80 -21.56 9.11
CA LEU A 151 -12.97 -22.67 9.60
C LEU A 151 -13.59 -23.31 10.86
N TYR A 152 -14.07 -22.50 11.82
CA TYR A 152 -14.71 -23.00 13.03
C TYR A 152 -16.03 -23.76 12.72
N LYS A 153 -16.85 -23.23 11.81
CA LYS A 153 -18.09 -23.92 11.39
C LYS A 153 -17.78 -25.26 10.73
N THR A 154 -16.76 -25.33 9.88
CA THR A 154 -16.36 -26.56 9.19
C THR A 154 -15.78 -27.60 10.18
N SER A 155 -15.01 -27.18 11.18
CA SER A 155 -14.46 -28.05 12.21
C SER A 155 -15.57 -28.65 13.08
N ARG A 156 -16.52 -27.82 13.56
CA ARG A 156 -17.68 -28.28 14.33
C ARG A 156 -18.57 -29.26 13.56
N ALA A 157 -18.76 -29.04 12.26
CA ALA A 157 -19.49 -29.96 11.40
C ALA A 157 -18.83 -31.35 11.29
N LYS A 158 -17.49 -31.41 11.27
CA LYS A 158 -16.73 -32.67 11.27
C LYS A 158 -16.79 -33.41 12.60
N GLU A 159 -16.81 -32.68 13.72
CA GLU A 159 -16.96 -33.28 15.06
C GLU A 159 -18.41 -33.82 15.27
N MET A 160 -19.40 -33.19 14.65
CA MET A 160 -20.82 -33.58 14.82
C MET A 160 -21.24 -34.76 13.92
N TYR A 161 -20.46 -35.05 12.87
CA TYR A 161 -20.67 -36.22 11.99
C TYR A 161 -19.34 -36.95 11.80
N PRO A 162 -18.88 -37.75 12.80
CA PRO A 162 -17.80 -38.67 12.56
C PRO A 162 -18.29 -39.66 11.50
N THR A 163 -17.62 -39.64 10.33
CA THR A 163 -17.87 -40.61 9.28
C THR A 163 -17.61 -42.00 9.85
N CYS A 164 -18.68 -42.74 10.14
CA CYS A 164 -18.59 -44.16 10.33
C CYS A 164 -18.03 -44.79 9.04
N ILE A 165 -16.83 -45.35 9.14
CA ILE A 165 -16.28 -46.27 8.18
C ILE A 165 -16.67 -47.68 8.58
#